data_ff869842f9936ca01fa6091fa77db1b8
#
_entry.id   ff869842f9936ca01fa6091fa77db1b8
#
_cell.length_a   1.000
_cell.length_b   1.000
_cell.length_c   1.000
_cell.angle_alpha   90.00
_cell.angle_beta   90.00
_cell.angle_gamma   90.00
#
_symmetry.space_group_name_H-M   'P 1'
#
loop_
_entity.id
_entity.type
_entity.pdbx_description
1 polymer ?
#
loop_
_entity_poly.entity_id
_entity_poly.type
_entity_poly.pdbx_seq_one_letter_code
_entity_poly.pdbx_strand_id
1 'polypeptide(L)'
;MIVCFDIGGTAIKGAVAYSADDIRPFPRQPTPLHDFDAFVATLASVISEAEAQAGKRPDCIALSIAGVIDPDTSNATVANIPCIHGRPLQADLERALDLPVVVANDADCFVLAEAGIGAARGHRVVFGIILGTGVGGGLVIDGKLINSTGGFAGEWGHGPVQANEAGTPPVRVPRFQCGCGQIGCIDAVCSARGLEKLHRELHGETRTSEDILADWQNGDATADRTLDVYIDILTDALSLVVNVTGTTILPVGGGLSNVPALISAIDVALRRRILRKFAHPIVVPATCRVEPGLIGAAILGLGFAAEHREV
;
A
#
# COMPACT_ATOMS: atom_id res chain seq x y z
N MET A 1 20.01 -14.95 5.17
CA MET A 1 18.68 -15.52 5.01
C MET A 1 17.77 -14.91 6.08
N ILE A 2 16.58 -14.47 5.70
CA ILE A 2 15.60 -13.90 6.62
C ILE A 2 14.26 -14.67 6.52
N VAL A 3 13.40 -14.53 7.52
CA VAL A 3 12.00 -14.95 7.43
C VAL A 3 11.11 -13.70 7.33
N CYS A 4 10.19 -13.69 6.38
CA CYS A 4 9.28 -12.58 6.16
C CYS A 4 7.82 -13.02 6.24
N PHE A 5 6.96 -12.08 6.65
CA PHE A 5 5.54 -12.31 6.82
C PHE A 5 4.73 -11.18 6.18
N ASP A 6 3.59 -11.55 5.57
CA ASP A 6 2.51 -10.64 5.20
C ASP A 6 1.28 -11.00 6.04
N ILE A 7 0.88 -10.10 6.94
CA ILE A 7 -0.07 -10.36 8.00
C ILE A 7 -1.34 -9.53 7.79
N GLY A 8 -2.36 -10.22 7.32
CA GLY A 8 -3.71 -9.66 7.22
C GLY A 8 -4.63 -10.16 8.33
N GLY A 9 -5.83 -9.57 8.43
CA GLY A 9 -6.83 -9.98 9.41
C GLY A 9 -7.38 -11.41 9.23
N THR A 10 -7.16 -12.03 8.06
CA THR A 10 -7.67 -13.40 7.78
C THR A 10 -6.56 -14.44 7.83
N ALA A 11 -5.38 -14.10 7.35
CA ALA A 11 -4.28 -15.06 7.23
C ALA A 11 -2.92 -14.41 7.42
N ILE A 12 -1.99 -15.19 7.97
CA ILE A 12 -0.56 -14.95 8.02
C ILE A 12 0.07 -15.75 6.87
N LYS A 13 0.80 -15.06 6.01
CA LYS A 13 1.60 -15.65 4.95
C LYS A 13 3.06 -15.51 5.33
N GLY A 14 3.79 -16.58 5.41
CA GLY A 14 5.20 -16.60 5.75
C GLY A 14 6.05 -17.09 4.58
N ALA A 15 7.30 -16.64 4.52
CA ALA A 15 8.30 -17.13 3.57
C ALA A 15 9.71 -17.05 4.14
N VAL A 16 10.59 -17.91 3.65
CA VAL A 16 12.02 -17.70 3.79
C VAL A 16 12.53 -16.97 2.55
N ALA A 17 13.38 -15.93 2.75
CA ALA A 17 13.99 -15.18 1.67
C ALA A 17 15.51 -15.21 1.74
N TYR A 18 16.13 -15.52 0.60
CA TYR A 18 17.59 -15.52 0.40
C TYR A 18 18.02 -14.31 -0.42
N SER A 19 17.15 -13.83 -1.31
CA SER A 19 17.27 -12.59 -2.08
C SER A 19 15.88 -12.08 -2.43
N ALA A 20 15.77 -10.92 -3.06
CA ALA A 20 14.49 -10.38 -3.56
C ALA A 20 13.84 -11.26 -4.65
N ASP A 21 14.66 -12.05 -5.35
CA ASP A 21 14.23 -12.96 -6.42
C ASP A 21 14.13 -14.43 -5.95
N ASP A 22 14.57 -14.76 -4.73
CA ASP A 22 14.49 -16.13 -4.14
C ASP A 22 13.73 -16.07 -2.81
N ILE A 23 12.40 -16.01 -2.92
CA ILE A 23 11.45 -16.01 -1.81
C ILE A 23 10.61 -17.29 -1.90
N ARG A 24 10.66 -18.13 -0.86
CA ARG A 24 10.01 -19.44 -0.81
C ARG A 24 8.90 -19.43 0.23
N PRO A 25 7.62 -19.40 -0.20
CA PRO A 25 6.49 -19.30 0.71
C PRO A 25 6.21 -20.62 1.43
N PHE A 26 5.70 -20.48 2.65
CA PHE A 26 5.10 -21.54 3.45
C PHE A 26 3.57 -21.59 3.29
N PRO A 27 2.90 -22.65 3.71
CA PRO A 27 1.44 -22.69 3.78
C PRO A 27 0.89 -21.54 4.63
N ARG A 28 -0.20 -20.93 4.15
CA ARG A 28 -0.89 -19.85 4.88
C ARG A 28 -1.46 -20.38 6.18
N GLN A 29 -1.35 -19.59 7.26
CA GLN A 29 -1.91 -19.86 8.56
C GLN A 29 -3.06 -18.87 8.86
N PRO A 30 -4.12 -19.28 9.60
CA PRO A 30 -5.12 -18.34 10.07
C PRO A 30 -4.51 -17.34 11.04
N THR A 31 -4.98 -16.08 11.00
CA THR A 31 -4.50 -15.04 11.93
C THR A 31 -5.21 -15.18 13.28
N PRO A 32 -4.50 -15.40 14.40
CA PRO A 32 -5.05 -15.32 15.74
C PRO A 32 -5.37 -13.86 16.11
N LEU A 33 -6.65 -13.47 15.99
CA LEU A 33 -7.04 -12.05 16.09
C LEU A 33 -7.03 -11.51 17.53
N HIS A 34 -7.27 -12.35 18.52
CA HIS A 34 -7.53 -11.93 19.90
C HIS A 34 -6.55 -12.51 20.93
N ASP A 35 -5.61 -13.34 20.49
CA ASP A 35 -4.64 -14.02 21.33
C ASP A 35 -3.23 -13.77 20.84
N PHE A 36 -2.48 -12.95 21.58
CA PHE A 36 -1.11 -12.58 21.21
C PHE A 36 -0.13 -13.76 21.33
N ASP A 37 -0.32 -14.64 22.31
CA ASP A 37 0.57 -15.80 22.49
C ASP A 37 0.36 -16.80 21.35
N ALA A 38 -0.88 -17.02 20.92
CA ALA A 38 -1.19 -17.83 19.75
C ALA A 38 -0.66 -17.16 18.45
N PHE A 39 -0.69 -15.82 18.36
CA PHE A 39 -0.10 -15.08 17.24
C PHE A 39 1.42 -15.29 17.19
N VAL A 40 2.11 -15.15 18.31
CA VAL A 40 3.56 -15.42 18.42
C VAL A 40 3.88 -16.89 18.09
N ALA A 41 3.10 -17.84 18.63
CA ALA A 41 3.30 -19.26 18.34
C ALA A 41 3.16 -19.59 16.85
N THR A 42 2.25 -18.92 16.14
CA THR A 42 2.10 -19.08 14.70
C THR A 42 3.34 -18.61 13.95
N LEU A 43 3.89 -17.45 14.29
CA LEU A 43 5.15 -16.96 13.70
C LEU A 43 6.31 -17.90 14.02
N ALA A 44 6.46 -18.32 15.27
CA ALA A 44 7.51 -19.24 15.74
C ALA A 44 7.48 -20.57 14.98
N SER A 45 6.29 -21.11 14.69
CA SER A 45 6.13 -22.33 13.89
C SER A 45 6.74 -22.20 12.50
N VAL A 46 6.46 -21.09 11.80
CA VAL A 46 7.01 -20.83 10.46
C VAL A 46 8.53 -20.61 10.51
N ILE A 47 9.02 -19.91 11.54
CA ILE A 47 10.46 -19.70 11.76
C ILE A 47 11.19 -21.03 11.96
N SER A 48 10.64 -21.90 12.80
CA SER A 48 11.23 -23.24 13.06
C SER A 48 11.26 -24.09 11.80
N GLU A 49 10.22 -24.02 10.96
CA GLU A 49 10.20 -24.71 9.67
C GLU A 49 11.28 -24.15 8.72
N ALA A 50 11.44 -22.83 8.68
CA ALA A 50 12.47 -22.17 7.88
C ALA A 50 13.87 -22.54 8.35
N GLU A 51 14.13 -22.60 9.65
CA GLU A 51 15.38 -23.05 10.26
C GLU A 51 15.70 -24.51 9.90
N ALA A 52 14.72 -25.38 10.00
CA ALA A 52 14.87 -26.80 9.66
C ALA A 52 15.22 -27.00 8.17
N GLN A 53 14.59 -26.22 7.27
CA GLN A 53 14.85 -26.31 5.84
C GLN A 53 16.20 -25.69 5.45
N ALA A 54 16.60 -24.59 6.10
CA ALA A 54 17.83 -23.87 5.78
C ALA A 54 19.07 -24.38 6.52
N GLY A 55 18.88 -25.14 7.60
CA GLY A 55 19.97 -25.61 8.49
C GLY A 55 20.64 -24.48 9.27
N LYS A 56 20.04 -23.30 9.36
CA LYS A 56 20.57 -22.16 10.10
C LYS A 56 19.44 -21.22 10.55
N ARG A 57 19.73 -20.45 11.62
CA ARG A 57 18.84 -19.43 12.15
C ARG A 57 18.75 -18.23 11.17
N PRO A 58 17.55 -17.59 11.02
CA PRO A 58 17.44 -16.37 10.22
C PRO A 58 18.17 -15.19 10.86
N ASP A 59 18.66 -14.29 10.03
CA ASP A 59 19.37 -13.08 10.49
C ASP A 59 18.39 -12.08 11.13
N CYS A 60 17.14 -12.04 10.67
CA CYS A 60 16.04 -11.23 11.21
C CYS A 60 14.68 -11.73 10.71
N ILE A 61 13.63 -11.14 11.27
CA ILE A 61 12.23 -11.32 10.85
C ILE A 61 11.72 -9.99 10.30
N ALA A 62 11.03 -10.01 9.17
CA ALA A 62 10.42 -8.83 8.56
C ALA A 62 8.91 -9.02 8.40
N LEU A 63 8.12 -8.02 8.82
CA LEU A 63 6.66 -8.08 8.78
C LEU A 63 6.08 -6.96 7.91
N SER A 64 5.15 -7.34 7.04
CA SER A 64 4.15 -6.47 6.42
C SER A 64 2.87 -6.58 7.23
N ILE A 65 2.31 -5.48 7.70
CA ILE A 65 1.05 -5.44 8.45
C ILE A 65 0.07 -4.42 7.88
N ALA A 66 -1.22 -4.70 7.93
CA ALA A 66 -2.27 -3.74 7.60
C ALA A 66 -2.46 -2.73 8.75
N GLY A 67 -1.49 -1.86 8.95
CA GLY A 67 -1.44 -0.86 10.00
C GLY A 67 -0.10 -0.13 10.02
N VAL A 68 0.06 0.82 10.94
CA VAL A 68 1.26 1.65 11.08
C VAL A 68 1.91 1.47 12.44
N ILE A 69 3.21 1.68 12.50
CA ILE A 69 3.96 1.79 13.76
C ILE A 69 4.16 3.27 14.04
N ASP A 70 3.70 3.71 15.19
CA ASP A 70 3.93 5.08 15.65
C ASP A 70 5.42 5.26 16.01
N PRO A 71 6.13 6.20 15.39
CA PRO A 71 7.58 6.34 15.57
C PRO A 71 7.97 6.84 16.96
N ASP A 72 7.08 7.55 17.67
CA ASP A 72 7.38 8.11 19.00
C ASP A 72 7.14 7.09 20.11
N THR A 73 6.09 6.28 19.99
CA THR A 73 5.70 5.30 21.02
C THR A 73 6.09 3.87 20.67
N SER A 74 6.45 3.60 19.40
CA SER A 74 6.68 2.27 18.84
C SER A 74 5.45 1.36 18.87
N ASN A 75 4.26 1.90 19.14
CA ASN A 75 3.03 1.12 19.22
C ASN A 75 2.41 0.91 17.84
N ALA A 76 1.92 -0.31 17.62
CA ALA A 76 1.19 -0.65 16.41
C ALA A 76 -0.24 -0.10 16.45
N THR A 77 -0.65 0.62 15.41
CA THR A 77 -2.05 1.02 15.17
C THR A 77 -2.61 0.15 14.05
N VAL A 78 -3.41 -0.83 14.41
CA VAL A 78 -3.95 -1.85 13.51
C VAL A 78 -5.44 -2.00 13.73
N ALA A 79 -6.24 -1.93 12.66
CA ALA A 79 -7.70 -2.01 12.77
C ALA A 79 -8.21 -3.46 12.84
N ASN A 80 -7.57 -4.39 12.13
CA ASN A 80 -8.13 -5.71 11.83
C ASN A 80 -7.50 -6.85 12.64
N ILE A 81 -6.54 -6.57 13.53
CA ILE A 81 -5.85 -7.57 14.35
C ILE A 81 -5.73 -7.03 15.79
N PRO A 82 -6.79 -7.14 16.59
CA PRO A 82 -6.85 -6.54 17.93
C PRO A 82 -5.72 -6.96 18.88
N CYS A 83 -5.22 -8.19 18.78
CA CYS A 83 -4.18 -8.70 19.70
C CYS A 83 -2.83 -7.99 19.57
N ILE A 84 -2.57 -7.29 18.46
CA ILE A 84 -1.33 -6.51 18.25
C ILE A 84 -1.58 -4.99 18.32
N HIS A 85 -2.84 -4.53 18.37
CA HIS A 85 -3.17 -3.11 18.45
C HIS A 85 -2.72 -2.50 19.78
N GLY A 86 -2.10 -1.33 19.73
CA GLY A 86 -1.63 -0.58 20.92
C GLY A 86 -0.38 -1.18 21.59
N ARG A 87 0.24 -2.22 21.02
CA ARG A 87 1.45 -2.85 21.56
C ARG A 87 2.72 -2.30 20.93
N PRO A 88 3.84 -2.27 21.67
CA PRO A 88 5.18 -2.07 21.10
C PRO A 88 5.58 -3.35 20.35
N LEU A 89 4.94 -3.57 19.19
CA LEU A 89 4.90 -4.86 18.49
C LEU A 89 6.30 -5.39 18.17
N GLN A 90 7.18 -4.53 17.68
CA GLN A 90 8.56 -4.92 17.35
C GLN A 90 9.27 -5.48 18.59
N ALA A 91 9.31 -4.73 19.69
CA ALA A 91 10.00 -5.11 20.92
C ALA A 91 9.38 -6.34 21.58
N ASP A 92 8.05 -6.48 21.52
CA ASP A 92 7.37 -7.66 22.06
C ASP A 92 7.71 -8.93 21.28
N LEU A 93 7.79 -8.84 19.95
CA LEU A 93 8.18 -9.95 19.07
C LEU A 93 9.67 -10.28 19.20
N GLU A 94 10.56 -9.27 19.25
CA GLU A 94 11.99 -9.48 19.48
C GLU A 94 12.25 -10.27 20.77
N ARG A 95 11.56 -9.88 21.84
CA ARG A 95 11.66 -10.59 23.14
C ARG A 95 11.12 -12.02 23.08
N ALA A 96 10.00 -12.23 22.39
CA ALA A 96 9.34 -13.53 22.34
C ALA A 96 10.02 -14.54 21.41
N LEU A 97 10.61 -14.06 20.30
CA LEU A 97 11.21 -14.88 19.25
C LEU A 97 12.73 -14.91 19.30
N ASP A 98 13.35 -14.07 20.14
CA ASP A 98 14.80 -13.91 20.30
C ASP A 98 15.51 -13.69 18.94
N LEU A 99 14.94 -12.85 18.09
CA LEU A 99 15.42 -12.46 16.76
C LEU A 99 15.16 -10.97 16.51
N PRO A 100 16.03 -10.27 15.79
CA PRO A 100 15.71 -8.90 15.34
C PRO A 100 14.45 -8.88 14.49
N VAL A 101 13.60 -7.87 14.70
CA VAL A 101 12.32 -7.71 14.00
C VAL A 101 12.26 -6.35 13.33
N VAL A 102 11.80 -6.31 12.08
CA VAL A 102 11.46 -5.07 11.37
C VAL A 102 10.02 -5.15 10.90
N VAL A 103 9.29 -4.05 11.05
CA VAL A 103 7.87 -3.98 10.71
C VAL A 103 7.61 -2.81 9.79
N ALA A 104 6.85 -3.04 8.71
CA ALA A 104 6.37 -1.99 7.83
C ALA A 104 4.87 -2.15 7.53
N ASN A 105 4.25 -1.06 7.10
CA ASN A 105 2.89 -1.06 6.59
C ASN A 105 2.79 -1.86 5.28
N ASP A 106 1.62 -2.43 4.98
CA ASP A 106 1.39 -3.21 3.76
C ASP A 106 1.53 -2.39 2.47
N ALA A 107 1.14 -1.10 2.48
CA ALA A 107 1.36 -0.20 1.35
C ALA A 107 2.84 0.19 1.20
N ASP A 108 3.60 0.33 2.29
CA ASP A 108 5.04 0.49 2.27
C ASP A 108 5.74 -0.75 1.66
N CYS A 109 5.32 -1.94 2.07
CA CYS A 109 5.82 -3.19 1.49
C CYS A 109 5.46 -3.31 0.00
N PHE A 110 4.26 -2.90 -0.40
CA PHE A 110 3.88 -2.84 -1.81
C PHE A 110 4.84 -1.95 -2.62
N VAL A 111 5.12 -0.73 -2.15
CA VAL A 111 6.01 0.17 -2.90
C VAL A 111 7.46 -0.31 -2.89
N LEU A 112 7.93 -0.94 -1.82
CA LEU A 112 9.25 -1.60 -1.80
C LEU A 112 9.35 -2.71 -2.83
N ALA A 113 8.33 -3.55 -2.98
CA ALA A 113 8.29 -4.60 -3.98
C ALA A 113 8.40 -4.00 -5.40
N GLU A 114 7.60 -2.97 -5.69
CA GLU A 114 7.62 -2.31 -6.99
C GLU A 114 8.94 -1.57 -7.29
N ALA A 115 9.55 -0.95 -6.28
CA ALA A 115 10.84 -0.30 -6.41
C ALA A 115 12.02 -1.30 -6.55
N GLY A 116 11.92 -2.45 -5.89
CA GLY A 116 12.98 -3.46 -5.87
C GLY A 116 13.01 -4.34 -7.12
N ILE A 117 11.87 -4.94 -7.45
CA ILE A 117 11.78 -5.92 -8.55
C ILE A 117 10.63 -5.64 -9.54
N GLY A 118 9.77 -4.66 -9.25
CA GLY A 118 8.57 -4.36 -10.04
C GLY A 118 8.73 -3.23 -11.05
N ALA A 119 7.60 -2.59 -11.37
CA ALA A 119 7.48 -1.55 -12.40
C ALA A 119 8.31 -0.29 -12.13
N ALA A 120 8.71 -0.06 -10.87
CA ALA A 120 9.47 1.12 -10.47
C ALA A 120 10.97 0.85 -10.26
N ARG A 121 11.45 -0.35 -10.66
CA ARG A 121 12.86 -0.72 -10.53
C ARG A 121 13.78 0.29 -11.22
N GLY A 122 14.81 0.75 -10.50
CA GLY A 122 15.80 1.71 -11.00
C GLY A 122 15.38 3.18 -10.90
N HIS A 123 14.19 3.47 -10.41
CA HIS A 123 13.77 4.84 -10.13
C HIS A 123 14.22 5.28 -8.74
N ARG A 124 14.75 6.51 -8.65
CA ARG A 124 15.27 7.06 -7.39
C ARG A 124 14.18 7.41 -6.39
N VAL A 125 13.09 8.04 -6.86
CA VAL A 125 11.95 8.45 -6.03
C VAL A 125 10.70 7.80 -6.58
N VAL A 126 10.13 6.89 -5.79
CA VAL A 126 8.95 6.08 -6.13
C VAL A 126 7.84 6.39 -5.13
N PHE A 127 6.69 6.80 -5.62
CA PHE A 127 5.47 6.89 -4.81
C PHE A 127 4.47 5.85 -5.30
N GLY A 128 4.38 4.71 -4.60
CA GLY A 128 3.40 3.68 -4.92
C GLY A 128 2.01 4.10 -4.42
N ILE A 129 0.99 3.84 -5.21
CA ILE A 129 -0.40 4.12 -4.84
C ILE A 129 -1.24 2.85 -4.94
N ILE A 130 -2.14 2.68 -3.97
CA ILE A 130 -3.11 1.60 -3.93
C ILE A 130 -4.50 2.21 -4.10
N LEU A 131 -5.19 1.82 -5.16
CA LEU A 131 -6.57 2.20 -5.45
C LEU A 131 -7.44 0.94 -5.34
N GLY A 132 -7.97 0.68 -4.16
CA GLY A 132 -8.76 -0.49 -3.84
C GLY A 132 -9.99 -0.14 -3.01
N THR A 133 -10.34 -0.98 -2.03
CA THR A 133 -11.39 -0.72 -1.04
C THR A 133 -11.15 0.59 -0.30
N GLY A 134 -9.87 0.96 -0.10
CA GLY A 134 -9.38 2.23 0.37
C GLY A 134 -8.31 2.80 -0.57
N VAL A 135 -7.78 3.98 -0.23
CA VAL A 135 -6.64 4.63 -0.89
C VAL A 135 -5.45 4.60 0.06
N GLY A 136 -4.40 3.92 -0.36
CA GLY A 136 -3.13 3.87 0.37
C GLY A 136 -1.95 4.28 -0.51
N GLY A 137 -0.76 4.32 0.08
CA GLY A 137 0.46 4.59 -0.63
C GLY A 137 1.70 4.45 0.24
N GLY A 138 2.86 4.57 -0.39
CA GLY A 138 4.15 4.54 0.27
C GLY A 138 5.20 5.30 -0.53
N LEU A 139 6.26 5.73 0.13
CA LEU A 139 7.34 6.50 -0.48
C LEU A 139 8.68 5.80 -0.27
N VAL A 140 9.34 5.51 -1.40
CA VAL A 140 10.69 4.95 -1.44
C VAL A 140 11.63 5.96 -2.10
N ILE A 141 12.74 6.27 -1.45
CA ILE A 141 13.81 7.13 -1.95
C ILE A 141 15.12 6.37 -1.89
N ASP A 142 15.86 6.32 -3.01
CA ASP A 142 17.14 5.60 -3.13
C ASP A 142 17.05 4.13 -2.63
N GLY A 143 15.91 3.47 -2.91
CA GLY A 143 15.65 2.08 -2.54
C GLY A 143 15.27 1.86 -1.06
N LYS A 144 15.09 2.93 -0.27
CA LYS A 144 14.76 2.86 1.16
C LYS A 144 13.39 3.48 1.43
N LEU A 145 12.64 2.87 2.34
CA LEU A 145 11.39 3.46 2.85
C LEU A 145 11.68 4.72 3.67
N ILE A 146 10.83 5.74 3.51
CA ILE A 146 10.81 6.89 4.43
C ILE A 146 10.39 6.44 5.84
N ASN A 147 9.48 5.48 5.94
CA ASN A 147 8.97 4.91 7.19
C ASN A 147 9.84 3.74 7.71
N SER A 148 11.15 3.74 7.49
CA SER A 148 12.03 2.62 7.89
C SER A 148 12.02 2.31 9.39
N THR A 149 11.62 3.27 10.23
CA THR A 149 11.48 3.14 11.69
C THR A 149 10.03 3.33 12.16
N GLY A 150 9.06 3.05 11.30
CA GLY A 150 7.67 3.41 11.49
C GLY A 150 7.36 4.82 10.96
N GLY A 151 6.09 5.17 10.92
CA GLY A 151 5.64 6.50 10.49
C GLY A 151 4.37 6.46 9.64
N PHE A 152 3.96 7.66 9.23
CA PHE A 152 2.71 7.91 8.53
C PHE A 152 2.93 8.51 7.13
N ALA A 153 4.16 8.52 6.61
CA ALA A 153 4.41 8.95 5.24
C ALA A 153 3.72 7.97 4.27
N GLY A 154 3.02 8.52 3.27
CA GLY A 154 2.21 7.68 2.39
C GLY A 154 0.74 7.56 2.76
N GLU A 155 0.31 8.06 3.93
CA GLU A 155 -1.10 8.14 4.36
C GLU A 155 -1.88 9.26 3.63
N TRP A 156 -1.53 9.53 2.38
CA TRP A 156 -2.09 10.59 1.54
C TRP A 156 -3.59 10.45 1.28
N GLY A 157 -4.11 9.21 1.34
CA GLY A 157 -5.55 8.93 1.25
C GLY A 157 -6.36 9.61 2.34
N HIS A 158 -5.77 9.88 3.51
CA HIS A 158 -6.40 10.61 4.60
C HIS A 158 -6.17 12.13 4.55
N GLY A 159 -5.43 12.61 3.55
CA GLY A 159 -5.37 14.03 3.21
C GLY A 159 -6.72 14.53 2.68
N PRO A 160 -7.05 15.83 2.91
CA PRO A 160 -8.30 16.40 2.42
C PRO A 160 -8.28 16.56 0.90
N VAL A 161 -9.42 16.32 0.25
CA VAL A 161 -9.63 16.80 -1.12
C VAL A 161 -9.58 18.32 -1.11
N GLN A 162 -8.70 18.92 -1.90
CA GLN A 162 -8.48 20.37 -1.92
C GLN A 162 -9.43 21.08 -2.89
N ALA A 163 -9.72 20.48 -4.02
CA ALA A 163 -10.65 21.03 -5.01
C ALA A 163 -12.08 21.20 -4.44
N ASN A 164 -12.69 22.33 -4.72
CA ASN A 164 -14.09 22.57 -4.40
C ASN A 164 -15.02 22.16 -5.55
N GLU A 165 -14.50 22.16 -6.77
CA GLU A 165 -15.17 21.77 -7.99
C GLU A 165 -14.28 20.89 -8.84
N ALA A 166 -14.86 19.94 -9.58
CA ALA A 166 -14.15 19.01 -10.43
C ALA A 166 -14.96 18.62 -11.67
N GLY A 167 -14.27 18.17 -12.71
CA GLY A 167 -14.84 17.71 -13.98
C GLY A 167 -15.23 18.84 -14.95
N THR A 168 -15.71 18.45 -16.14
CA THR A 168 -16.10 19.38 -17.20
C THR A 168 -17.49 19.03 -17.75
N PRO A 169 -18.52 19.90 -17.54
CA PRO A 169 -18.53 21.14 -16.76
C PRO A 169 -18.28 20.87 -15.26
N PRO A 170 -17.78 21.86 -14.49
CA PRO A 170 -17.45 21.62 -13.09
C PRO A 170 -18.68 21.33 -12.24
N VAL A 171 -18.53 20.39 -11.30
CA VAL A 171 -19.52 20.12 -10.24
C VAL A 171 -18.86 20.29 -8.87
N ARG A 172 -19.64 20.64 -7.87
CA ARG A 172 -19.16 20.73 -6.49
C ARG A 172 -18.69 19.35 -6.01
N VAL A 173 -17.48 19.29 -5.48
CA VAL A 173 -16.91 18.05 -4.94
C VAL A 173 -17.61 17.67 -3.64
N PRO A 174 -18.19 16.46 -3.55
CA PRO A 174 -18.83 16.01 -2.32
C PRO A 174 -17.81 15.74 -1.22
N ARG A 175 -18.21 15.99 0.03
CA ARG A 175 -17.36 15.75 1.23
C ARG A 175 -17.96 14.59 2.04
N PHE A 176 -17.52 13.37 1.76
CA PHE A 176 -17.99 12.18 2.45
C PHE A 176 -17.25 11.96 3.78
N GLN A 177 -17.95 11.30 4.73
CA GLN A 177 -17.33 10.80 5.97
C GLN A 177 -16.32 9.72 5.63
N CYS A 178 -15.11 9.84 6.19
CA CYS A 178 -14.04 8.85 6.09
C CYS A 178 -14.02 7.91 7.31
N GLY A 179 -13.56 6.68 7.10
CA GLY A 179 -13.35 5.71 8.18
C GLY A 179 -12.35 6.14 9.25
N CYS A 180 -11.43 7.08 8.94
CA CYS A 180 -10.49 7.64 9.91
C CYS A 180 -11.11 8.69 10.86
N GLY A 181 -12.42 8.98 10.72
CA GLY A 181 -13.13 9.97 11.52
C GLY A 181 -13.18 11.38 10.92
N GLN A 182 -12.40 11.68 9.88
CA GLN A 182 -12.41 12.97 9.19
C GLN A 182 -13.49 13.03 8.09
N ILE A 183 -13.74 14.21 7.56
CA ILE A 183 -14.68 14.44 6.46
C ILE A 183 -13.91 14.98 5.25
N GLY A 184 -14.17 14.38 4.06
CA GLY A 184 -13.62 14.85 2.80
C GLY A 184 -12.19 14.40 2.53
N CYS A 185 -11.79 13.26 3.08
CA CYS A 185 -10.52 12.60 2.71
C CYS A 185 -10.55 12.13 1.26
N ILE A 186 -9.39 12.05 0.62
CA ILE A 186 -9.19 11.48 -0.71
C ILE A 186 -9.70 10.03 -0.75
N ASP A 187 -9.43 9.23 0.27
CA ASP A 187 -9.94 7.86 0.44
C ASP A 187 -11.46 7.77 0.31
N ALA A 188 -12.18 8.72 0.92
CA ALA A 188 -13.64 8.71 0.93
C ALA A 188 -14.28 8.94 -0.45
N VAL A 189 -13.51 9.51 -1.40
CA VAL A 189 -13.97 9.82 -2.78
C VAL A 189 -13.25 8.98 -3.83
N CYS A 190 -11.95 8.71 -3.65
CA CYS A 190 -11.11 8.11 -4.68
C CYS A 190 -10.83 6.62 -4.47
N SER A 191 -11.33 5.98 -3.40
CA SER A 191 -11.37 4.52 -3.30
C SER A 191 -12.47 3.92 -4.20
N ALA A 192 -12.48 2.59 -4.37
CA ALA A 192 -13.56 1.90 -5.08
C ALA A 192 -14.94 2.24 -4.49
N ARG A 193 -15.05 2.21 -3.14
CA ARG A 193 -16.28 2.63 -2.44
C ARG A 193 -16.57 4.13 -2.60
N GLY A 194 -15.52 4.95 -2.74
CA GLY A 194 -15.64 6.37 -3.01
C GLY A 194 -16.19 6.65 -4.40
N LEU A 195 -15.72 5.90 -5.41
CA LEU A 195 -16.23 5.96 -6.78
C LEU A 195 -17.73 5.63 -6.85
N GLU A 196 -18.17 4.60 -6.12
CA GLU A 196 -19.59 4.23 -6.00
C GLU A 196 -20.44 5.35 -5.37
N LYS A 197 -19.91 5.95 -4.29
CA LYS A 197 -20.58 7.10 -3.63
C LYS A 197 -20.63 8.31 -4.54
N LEU A 198 -19.57 8.59 -5.27
CA LEU A 198 -19.49 9.69 -6.23
C LEU A 198 -20.51 9.50 -7.35
N HIS A 199 -20.60 8.30 -7.93
CA HIS A 199 -21.56 7.97 -8.96
C HIS A 199 -23.00 8.19 -8.47
N ARG A 200 -23.31 7.68 -7.27
CA ARG A 200 -24.64 7.86 -6.65
C ARG A 200 -24.95 9.33 -6.38
N GLU A 201 -23.98 10.13 -5.94
CA GLU A 201 -24.17 11.55 -5.69
C GLU A 201 -24.47 12.34 -6.98
N LEU A 202 -23.79 11.97 -8.08
CA LEU A 202 -23.95 12.65 -9.36
C LEU A 202 -25.23 12.27 -10.11
N HIS A 203 -25.68 11.01 -10.00
CA HIS A 203 -26.74 10.45 -10.85
C HIS A 203 -27.92 9.87 -10.09
N GLY A 204 -27.83 9.74 -8.75
CA GLY A 204 -28.89 9.12 -7.93
C GLY A 204 -28.95 7.58 -8.04
N GLU A 205 -28.01 6.95 -8.75
CA GLU A 205 -27.98 5.52 -9.01
C GLU A 205 -26.91 4.81 -8.18
N THR A 206 -27.24 3.61 -7.69
CA THR A 206 -26.26 2.76 -6.98
C THR A 206 -25.71 1.73 -7.96
N ARG A 207 -24.40 1.81 -8.20
CA ARG A 207 -23.63 0.90 -9.05
C ARG A 207 -22.35 0.46 -8.33
N THR A 208 -21.86 -0.73 -8.62
CA THR A 208 -20.53 -1.16 -8.14
C THR A 208 -19.43 -0.44 -8.89
N SER A 209 -18.26 -0.33 -8.30
CA SER A 209 -17.09 0.27 -8.97
C SER A 209 -16.70 -0.50 -10.24
N GLU A 210 -16.87 -1.82 -10.24
CA GLU A 210 -16.64 -2.68 -11.39
C GLU A 210 -17.63 -2.37 -12.53
N ASP A 211 -18.92 -2.24 -12.22
CA ASP A 211 -19.95 -1.89 -13.22
C ASP A 211 -19.70 -0.49 -13.80
N ILE A 212 -19.40 0.50 -12.95
CA ILE A 212 -19.09 1.87 -13.40
C ILE A 212 -17.92 1.88 -14.37
N LEU A 213 -16.84 1.14 -14.05
CA LEU A 213 -15.67 1.05 -14.93
C LEU A 213 -15.96 0.29 -16.23
N ALA A 214 -16.79 -0.75 -16.18
CA ALA A 214 -17.21 -1.48 -17.38
C ALA A 214 -18.09 -0.61 -18.28
N ASP A 215 -19.06 0.10 -17.70
CA ASP A 215 -19.93 1.04 -18.42
C ASP A 215 -19.13 2.19 -19.06
N TRP A 216 -18.15 2.74 -18.32
CA TRP A 216 -17.23 3.73 -18.86
C TRP A 216 -16.47 3.23 -20.09
N GLN A 217 -15.91 2.01 -20.03
CA GLN A 217 -15.22 1.40 -21.16
C GLN A 217 -16.14 1.16 -22.37
N ASN A 218 -17.44 1.00 -22.13
CA ASN A 218 -18.46 0.86 -23.16
C ASN A 218 -19.03 2.18 -23.68
N GLY A 219 -18.56 3.32 -23.15
CA GLY A 219 -18.96 4.66 -23.58
C GLY A 219 -20.28 5.13 -22.98
N ASP A 220 -20.68 4.62 -21.80
CA ASP A 220 -21.83 5.12 -21.08
C ASP A 220 -21.60 6.54 -20.59
N ALA A 221 -22.50 7.47 -20.87
CA ALA A 221 -22.35 8.90 -20.59
C ALA A 221 -22.36 9.23 -19.09
N THR A 222 -23.08 8.45 -18.26
CA THR A 222 -23.14 8.67 -16.82
C THR A 222 -21.85 8.19 -16.15
N ALA A 223 -21.35 7.04 -16.58
CA ALA A 223 -20.06 6.51 -16.15
C ALA A 223 -18.91 7.42 -16.61
N ASP A 224 -18.93 7.90 -17.84
CA ASP A 224 -17.92 8.84 -18.37
C ASP A 224 -17.88 10.12 -17.53
N ARG A 225 -19.05 10.67 -17.19
CA ARG A 225 -19.17 11.84 -16.32
C ARG A 225 -18.59 11.58 -14.91
N THR A 226 -18.85 10.41 -14.35
CA THR A 226 -18.33 10.02 -13.04
C THR A 226 -16.80 9.93 -13.07
N LEU A 227 -16.24 9.29 -14.10
CA LEU A 227 -14.79 9.13 -14.24
C LEU A 227 -14.07 10.47 -14.55
N ASP A 228 -14.71 11.39 -15.30
CA ASP A 228 -14.19 12.73 -15.52
C ASP A 228 -13.97 13.46 -14.17
N VAL A 229 -14.99 13.46 -13.30
CA VAL A 229 -14.92 14.07 -11.96
C VAL A 229 -13.92 13.33 -11.05
N TYR A 230 -13.96 12.00 -11.07
CA TYR A 230 -13.08 11.15 -10.26
C TYR A 230 -11.59 11.37 -10.59
N ILE A 231 -11.25 11.32 -11.88
CA ILE A 231 -9.86 11.50 -12.35
C ILE A 231 -9.38 12.92 -12.04
N ASP A 232 -10.25 13.90 -12.15
CA ASP A 232 -9.95 15.30 -11.84
C ASP A 232 -9.56 15.47 -10.36
N ILE A 233 -10.37 14.94 -9.43
CA ILE A 233 -10.11 14.96 -7.98
C ILE A 233 -8.82 14.21 -7.65
N LEU A 234 -8.67 12.99 -8.18
CA LEU A 234 -7.52 12.13 -7.88
C LEU A 234 -6.20 12.76 -8.35
N THR A 235 -6.18 13.31 -9.57
CA THR A 235 -4.97 13.88 -10.14
C THR A 235 -4.61 15.26 -9.58
N ASP A 236 -5.60 16.00 -9.04
CA ASP A 236 -5.35 17.21 -8.25
C ASP A 236 -4.49 16.87 -7.01
N ALA A 237 -4.94 15.90 -6.22
CA ALA A 237 -4.20 15.44 -5.05
C ALA A 237 -2.83 14.84 -5.40
N LEU A 238 -2.75 13.98 -6.41
CA LEU A 238 -1.49 13.37 -6.85
C LEU A 238 -0.49 14.40 -7.39
N SER A 239 -0.98 15.49 -8.00
CA SER A 239 -0.10 16.55 -8.50
C SER A 239 0.68 17.23 -7.37
N LEU A 240 0.06 17.44 -6.21
CA LEU A 240 0.72 17.94 -5.01
C LEU A 240 1.79 16.95 -4.52
N VAL A 241 1.43 15.66 -4.42
CA VAL A 241 2.37 14.62 -4.00
C VAL A 241 3.60 14.60 -4.90
N VAL A 242 3.42 14.57 -6.22
CA VAL A 242 4.52 14.54 -7.20
C VAL A 242 5.39 15.79 -7.12
N ASN A 243 4.77 16.99 -7.04
CA ASN A 243 5.52 18.24 -6.97
C ASN A 243 6.30 18.40 -5.66
N VAL A 244 5.81 17.86 -4.54
CA VAL A 244 6.47 17.92 -3.23
C VAL A 244 7.59 16.90 -3.11
N THR A 245 7.35 15.65 -3.53
CA THR A 245 8.31 14.54 -3.35
C THR A 245 9.34 14.45 -4.46
N GLY A 246 9.07 15.02 -5.62
CA GLY A 246 9.89 14.84 -6.82
C GLY A 246 9.79 13.45 -7.43
N THR A 247 8.71 12.74 -7.16
CA THR A 247 8.43 11.38 -7.68
C THR A 247 8.55 11.31 -9.19
N THR A 248 9.19 10.25 -9.67
CA THR A 248 9.43 10.02 -11.11
C THR A 248 8.60 8.89 -11.68
N ILE A 249 7.99 8.07 -10.83
CA ILE A 249 7.11 6.95 -11.22
C ILE A 249 6.14 6.64 -10.08
N LEU A 250 4.89 6.32 -10.46
CA LEU A 250 3.81 5.93 -9.56
C LEU A 250 3.26 4.56 -9.99
N PRO A 251 3.77 3.44 -9.46
CA PRO A 251 3.13 2.14 -9.65
C PRO A 251 1.79 2.11 -8.94
N VAL A 252 0.75 1.62 -9.62
CA VAL A 252 -0.62 1.57 -9.11
C VAL A 252 -1.03 0.14 -8.86
N GLY A 253 -1.37 -0.16 -7.60
CA GLY A 253 -1.98 -1.40 -7.15
C GLY A 253 -3.44 -1.22 -6.75
N GLY A 254 -4.03 -2.31 -6.23
CA GLY A 254 -5.44 -2.34 -5.82
C GLY A 254 -6.41 -2.70 -6.96
N GLY A 255 -7.67 -2.94 -6.61
CA GLY A 255 -8.69 -3.46 -7.55
C GLY A 255 -8.94 -2.56 -8.76
N LEU A 256 -8.94 -1.24 -8.58
CA LEU A 256 -9.14 -0.29 -9.70
C LEU A 256 -8.00 -0.30 -10.71
N SER A 257 -6.79 -0.74 -10.33
CA SER A 257 -5.64 -0.85 -11.22
C SER A 257 -5.79 -1.97 -12.26
N ASN A 258 -6.77 -2.86 -12.10
CA ASN A 258 -7.06 -3.91 -13.08
C ASN A 258 -7.70 -3.36 -14.37
N VAL A 259 -8.01 -2.08 -14.46
CA VAL A 259 -8.53 -1.40 -15.65
C VAL A 259 -7.43 -0.52 -16.25
N PRO A 260 -6.67 -1.01 -17.27
CA PRO A 260 -5.54 -0.27 -17.86
C PRO A 260 -5.93 1.08 -18.45
N ALA A 261 -7.16 1.20 -18.96
CA ALA A 261 -7.69 2.46 -19.47
C ALA A 261 -7.75 3.55 -18.39
N LEU A 262 -8.13 3.17 -17.14
CA LEU A 262 -8.15 4.09 -16.01
C LEU A 262 -6.73 4.59 -15.68
N ILE A 263 -5.76 3.68 -15.61
CA ILE A 263 -4.36 4.04 -15.33
C ILE A 263 -3.83 5.01 -16.39
N SER A 264 -4.10 4.73 -17.66
CA SER A 264 -3.72 5.62 -18.77
C SER A 264 -4.37 7.00 -18.67
N ALA A 265 -5.65 7.06 -18.31
CA ALA A 265 -6.38 8.33 -18.16
C ALA A 265 -5.82 9.14 -16.98
N ILE A 266 -5.53 8.49 -15.85
CA ILE A 266 -4.88 9.13 -14.68
C ILE A 266 -3.50 9.67 -15.07
N ASP A 267 -2.67 8.89 -15.80
CA ASP A 267 -1.35 9.34 -16.25
C ASP A 267 -1.43 10.60 -17.12
N VAL A 268 -2.31 10.58 -18.11
CA VAL A 268 -2.50 11.72 -19.02
C VAL A 268 -2.95 12.98 -18.26
N ALA A 269 -3.91 12.83 -17.34
CA ALA A 269 -4.43 13.94 -16.55
C ALA A 269 -3.37 14.48 -15.57
N LEU A 270 -2.65 13.59 -14.87
CA LEU A 270 -1.62 13.98 -13.90
C LEU A 270 -0.45 14.72 -14.57
N ARG A 271 0.06 14.22 -15.70
CA ARG A 271 1.18 14.85 -16.40
C ARG A 271 0.86 16.27 -16.92
N ARG A 272 -0.42 16.62 -17.10
CA ARG A 272 -0.84 17.99 -17.43
C ARG A 272 -0.76 18.94 -16.24
N ARG A 273 -0.89 18.42 -14.99
CA ARG A 273 -1.00 19.20 -13.76
C ARG A 273 0.32 19.44 -13.03
N ILE A 274 1.32 18.59 -13.28
CA ILE A 274 2.62 18.68 -12.60
C ILE A 274 3.57 19.64 -13.29
N LEU A 275 4.49 20.24 -12.52
CA LEU A 275 5.46 21.21 -13.01
C LEU A 275 6.46 20.57 -13.97
N ARG A 276 7.05 19.43 -13.57
CA ARG A 276 7.99 18.68 -14.39
C ARG A 276 7.27 18.03 -15.56
N LYS A 277 7.79 18.20 -16.78
CA LYS A 277 7.23 17.56 -17.98
C LYS A 277 7.94 16.23 -18.26
N PHE A 278 7.16 15.17 -18.43
CA PHE A 278 7.63 13.84 -18.76
C PHE A 278 7.20 13.46 -20.18
N ALA A 279 8.15 12.91 -20.97
CA ALA A 279 7.87 12.42 -22.30
C ALA A 279 7.26 11.00 -22.32
N HIS A 280 7.28 10.33 -21.16
CA HIS A 280 6.77 8.96 -20.99
C HIS A 280 5.73 8.93 -19.85
N PRO A 281 4.90 7.89 -19.78
CA PRO A 281 4.02 7.67 -18.64
C PRO A 281 4.78 7.58 -17.30
N ILE A 282 4.22 8.18 -16.26
CA ILE A 282 4.74 8.10 -14.91
C ILE A 282 3.79 7.34 -13.97
N VAL A 283 2.49 7.28 -14.30
CA VAL A 283 1.52 6.41 -13.62
C VAL A 283 1.45 5.11 -14.41
N VAL A 284 1.83 4.01 -13.77
CA VAL A 284 1.99 2.71 -14.42
C VAL A 284 1.30 1.61 -13.61
N PRO A 285 0.79 0.55 -14.26
CA PRO A 285 0.29 -0.60 -13.52
C PRO A 285 1.39 -1.25 -12.70
N ALA A 286 1.07 -1.68 -11.48
CA ALA A 286 1.96 -2.52 -10.67
C ALA A 286 2.24 -3.86 -11.37
N THR A 287 3.45 -4.37 -11.22
CA THR A 287 3.87 -5.66 -11.78
C THR A 287 4.03 -6.76 -10.75
N CYS A 288 4.30 -6.43 -9.49
CA CYS A 288 4.30 -7.37 -8.37
C CYS A 288 2.87 -7.72 -7.94
N ARG A 289 2.18 -8.54 -8.73
CA ARG A 289 0.75 -8.87 -8.52
C ARG A 289 0.53 -10.00 -7.52
N VAL A 290 1.55 -10.83 -7.28
CA VAL A 290 1.48 -11.97 -6.37
C VAL A 290 2.24 -11.62 -5.10
N GLU A 291 1.52 -11.57 -3.98
CA GLU A 291 2.05 -11.36 -2.63
C GLU A 291 3.02 -10.15 -2.49
N PRO A 292 2.66 -8.93 -2.97
CA PRO A 292 3.56 -7.78 -2.91
C PRO A 292 3.96 -7.40 -1.47
N GLY A 293 3.08 -7.60 -0.48
CA GLY A 293 3.38 -7.41 0.94
C GLY A 293 4.53 -8.31 1.40
N LEU A 294 4.50 -9.57 1.00
CA LEU A 294 5.54 -10.55 1.35
C LEU A 294 6.89 -10.22 0.67
N ILE A 295 6.84 -9.82 -0.61
CA ILE A 295 8.04 -9.40 -1.36
C ILE A 295 8.65 -8.15 -0.72
N GLY A 296 7.83 -7.15 -0.39
CA GLY A 296 8.30 -5.92 0.27
C GLY A 296 8.91 -6.19 1.64
N ALA A 297 8.27 -7.03 2.45
CA ALA A 297 8.82 -7.48 3.73
C ALA A 297 10.17 -8.21 3.55
N ALA A 298 10.29 -9.05 2.51
CA ALA A 298 11.56 -9.70 2.18
C ALA A 298 12.66 -8.68 1.86
N ILE A 299 12.38 -7.69 1.01
CA ILE A 299 13.33 -6.64 0.64
C ILE A 299 13.73 -5.81 1.88
N LEU A 300 12.76 -5.45 2.73
CA LEU A 300 12.99 -4.73 3.98
C LEU A 300 13.95 -5.51 4.90
N GLY A 301 13.65 -6.78 5.16
CA GLY A 301 14.47 -7.61 6.05
C GLY A 301 15.86 -7.90 5.50
N LEU A 302 16.00 -8.11 4.19
CA LEU A 302 17.30 -8.30 3.54
C LEU A 302 18.15 -7.03 3.64
N GLY A 303 17.55 -5.85 3.47
CA GLY A 303 18.22 -4.57 3.65
C GLY A 303 18.70 -4.38 5.08
N PHE A 304 17.85 -4.63 6.07
CA PHE A 304 18.18 -4.58 7.49
C PHE A 304 19.33 -5.54 7.83
N ALA A 305 19.26 -6.79 7.39
CA ALA A 305 20.28 -7.78 7.67
C ALA A 305 21.65 -7.42 7.02
N ALA A 306 21.64 -6.75 5.87
CA ALA A 306 22.88 -6.30 5.22
C ALA A 306 23.54 -5.17 6.02
N GLU A 307 22.77 -4.17 6.47
CA GLU A 307 23.28 -3.05 7.27
C GLU A 307 23.89 -3.49 8.61
N HIS A 308 23.36 -4.56 9.23
CA HIS A 308 23.82 -5.06 10.54
C HIS A 308 24.91 -6.14 10.45
N ARG A 309 25.31 -6.57 9.25
CA ARG A 309 26.49 -7.46 9.07
C ARG A 309 27.81 -6.69 8.92
N GLU A 310 27.74 -5.39 8.61
CA GLU A 310 28.93 -4.55 8.41
C GLU A 310 29.44 -3.90 9.72
N VAL A 311 28.80 -4.20 10.86
CA VAL A 311 29.21 -3.78 12.21
C VAL A 311 29.75 -4.99 12.98
#